data_efb184da2ef6ef8b97442ad2328bf87f
#
_entry.id   efb184da2ef6ef8b97442ad2328bf87f
#
_cell.length_a   1.000
_cell.length_b   1.000
_cell.length_c   1.000
_cell.angle_alpha   90.00
_cell.angle_beta   90.00
_cell.angle_gamma   90.00
#
_symmetry.space_group_name_H-M   'P 1'
#
loop_
_entity.id
_entity.type
_entity.pdbx_description
1 polymer ?
#
loop_
_entity_poly.entity_id
_entity_poly.type
_entity_poly.pdbx_seq_one_letter_code
_entity_poly.pdbx_strand_id
1 'polypeptide(L)'
;FGTSEENQVFVLAATNFDVNGKDKHSLDPALLRRFDRKILVDLPNKEERLRFLKRRREQSPVLAFSDEEVDRIAAGSVGMTLAKIKLILSFSMRCAIWQKSDFVTDEILEEAFASYDDGTNTNRLCSRDELRQVAIHEAGHAFVCWSNHHTPAYLTIMGNKSYGGYMLQEHGCGVFNLTRQQVYERIQEALAGRASEIVFYGEKKGVSSGAENDLNVATQLAEKMICQWGMDEEVGMAVIRERNGLYGDLGNT
;
A
#
# COMPACT_ATOMS: atom_id res chain seq x y z
N PHE A 1 33.00 -13.32 21.02
CA PHE A 1 32.83 -14.77 21.15
C PHE A 1 33.97 -15.39 20.40
N GLY A 2 34.96 -16.02 21.16
CA GLY A 2 36.02 -16.79 20.56
C GLY A 2 35.45 -18.12 20.10
N THR A 3 35.70 -18.47 18.85
CA THR A 3 35.42 -19.81 18.32
C THR A 3 36.49 -20.75 18.79
N SER A 4 36.20 -21.54 19.82
CA SER A 4 36.92 -22.78 20.04
C SER A 4 36.32 -23.85 19.12
N GLU A 5 37.15 -24.68 18.50
CA GLU A 5 36.71 -25.71 17.54
C GLU A 5 35.69 -26.72 18.13
N GLU A 6 35.51 -26.74 19.44
CA GLU A 6 34.64 -27.69 20.15
C GLU A 6 33.19 -27.21 20.35
N ASN A 7 32.87 -25.90 20.17
CA ASN A 7 31.53 -25.40 20.38
C ASN A 7 31.16 -24.31 19.32
N GLN A 8 30.73 -24.75 18.16
CA GLN A 8 30.19 -23.83 17.15
C GLN A 8 28.75 -23.48 17.52
N VAL A 9 28.50 -22.21 17.89
CA VAL A 9 27.17 -21.68 18.14
C VAL A 9 26.77 -20.81 16.95
N PHE A 10 25.67 -21.19 16.28
CA PHE A 10 25.07 -20.37 15.25
C PHE A 10 24.08 -19.40 15.92
N VAL A 11 24.27 -18.09 15.69
CA VAL A 11 23.39 -17.05 16.22
C VAL A 11 22.55 -16.47 15.09
N LEU A 12 21.23 -16.61 15.19
CA LEU A 12 20.25 -15.99 14.32
C LEU A 12 19.48 -14.93 15.11
N ALA A 13 19.47 -13.68 14.62
CA ALA A 13 18.70 -12.60 15.19
C ALA A 13 17.74 -12.04 14.15
N ALA A 14 16.55 -11.61 14.58
CA ALA A 14 15.56 -10.93 13.74
C ALA A 14 15.17 -9.60 14.38
N THR A 15 14.97 -8.59 13.55
CA THR A 15 14.59 -7.25 13.99
C THR A 15 13.76 -6.55 12.92
N ASN A 16 12.89 -5.64 13.34
CA ASN A 16 12.17 -4.70 12.47
C ASN A 16 12.87 -3.32 12.38
N PHE A 17 14.01 -3.15 13.08
CA PHE A 17 14.76 -1.89 13.02
C PHE A 17 15.58 -1.80 11.72
N ASP A 18 15.73 -0.58 11.21
CA ASP A 18 16.60 -0.33 10.05
C ASP A 18 18.05 -0.67 10.36
N VAL A 19 18.58 -1.64 9.60
CA VAL A 19 19.99 -2.06 9.70
C VAL A 19 20.94 -1.13 8.93
N ASN A 20 20.42 -0.16 8.17
CA ASN A 20 21.22 0.77 7.35
C ASN A 20 21.49 2.11 8.06
N GLY A 21 20.95 2.32 9.24
CA GLY A 21 21.27 3.47 10.10
C GLY A 21 20.72 4.82 9.63
N LYS A 22 19.69 4.81 8.76
CA LYS A 22 19.09 6.05 8.24
C LYS A 22 17.98 6.61 9.14
N ASP A 23 17.39 5.78 9.99
CA ASP A 23 16.29 6.16 10.87
C ASP A 23 16.72 6.32 12.34
N LYS A 24 15.93 7.12 13.09
CA LYS A 24 16.12 7.33 14.54
C LYS A 24 16.08 6.04 15.38
N HIS A 25 15.60 4.93 14.79
CA HIS A 25 15.50 3.61 15.42
C HIS A 25 16.42 2.59 14.74
N SER A 26 17.64 3.00 14.38
CA SER A 26 18.65 2.08 13.86
C SER A 26 19.27 1.24 14.96
N LEU A 27 19.67 0.02 14.61
CA LEU A 27 20.48 -0.81 15.51
C LEU A 27 21.89 -0.25 15.68
N ASP A 28 22.46 -0.47 16.86
CA ASP A 28 23.85 -0.10 17.15
C ASP A 28 24.78 -0.69 16.08
N PRO A 29 25.57 0.15 15.39
CA PRO A 29 26.56 -0.29 14.41
C PRO A 29 27.56 -1.31 14.95
N ALA A 30 27.88 -1.25 16.25
CA ALA A 30 28.78 -2.22 16.88
C ALA A 30 28.15 -3.61 16.99
N LEU A 31 26.83 -3.69 17.20
CA LEU A 31 26.07 -4.94 17.15
C LEU A 31 26.04 -5.50 15.73
N LEU A 32 25.74 -4.65 14.75
CA LEU A 32 25.62 -5.05 13.34
C LEU A 32 26.92 -5.60 12.74
N ARG A 33 28.10 -5.13 13.22
CA ARG A 33 29.41 -5.64 12.77
C ARG A 33 29.73 -7.05 13.27
N ARG A 34 28.97 -7.56 14.24
CA ARG A 34 29.15 -8.91 14.79
C ARG A 34 28.36 -9.98 14.06
N PHE A 35 27.53 -9.58 13.08
CA PHE A 35 26.81 -10.50 12.22
C PHE A 35 27.47 -10.53 10.84
N ASP A 36 27.88 -11.71 10.41
CA ASP A 36 28.53 -11.94 9.11
C ASP A 36 27.58 -11.72 7.94
N ARG A 37 26.28 -11.98 8.13
CA ARG A 37 25.25 -11.82 7.12
C ARG A 37 24.06 -11.04 7.63
N LYS A 38 23.57 -10.13 6.79
CA LYS A 38 22.31 -9.41 6.95
C LYS A 38 21.39 -9.82 5.83
N ILE A 39 20.22 -10.33 6.19
CA ILE A 39 19.21 -10.76 5.22
C ILE A 39 18.03 -9.81 5.36
N LEU A 40 17.75 -9.05 4.31
CA LEU A 40 16.54 -8.25 4.24
C LEU A 40 15.38 -9.17 3.84
N VAL A 41 14.32 -9.17 4.66
CA VAL A 41 13.06 -9.82 4.35
C VAL A 41 12.09 -8.72 3.94
N ASP A 42 11.91 -8.56 2.64
CA ASP A 42 11.03 -7.55 2.06
C ASP A 42 9.58 -8.04 1.96
N LEU A 43 8.67 -7.17 1.50
CA LEU A 43 7.29 -7.55 1.21
C LEU A 43 7.26 -8.61 0.09
N PRO A 44 6.32 -9.57 0.17
CA PRO A 44 6.23 -10.63 -0.83
C PRO A 44 5.80 -10.07 -2.19
N ASN A 45 6.46 -10.54 -3.25
CA ASN A 45 6.03 -10.31 -4.62
C ASN A 45 4.76 -11.16 -4.94
N LYS A 46 4.19 -10.96 -6.14
CA LYS A 46 2.96 -11.65 -6.55
C LYS A 46 3.08 -13.18 -6.51
N GLU A 47 4.19 -13.72 -7.01
CA GLU A 47 4.42 -15.19 -7.04
C GLU A 47 4.53 -15.78 -5.63
N GLU A 48 5.16 -15.06 -4.72
CA GLU A 48 5.30 -15.46 -3.32
C GLU A 48 3.94 -15.43 -2.61
N ARG A 49 3.11 -14.41 -2.87
CA ARG A 49 1.74 -14.35 -2.35
C ARG A 49 0.89 -15.51 -2.89
N LEU A 50 0.95 -15.78 -4.20
CA LEU A 50 0.25 -16.91 -4.82
C LEU A 50 0.67 -18.25 -4.22
N ARG A 51 1.96 -18.48 -4.07
CA ARG A 51 2.52 -19.71 -3.47
C ARG A 51 2.07 -19.88 -2.03
N PHE A 52 2.05 -18.80 -1.27
CA PHE A 52 1.56 -18.80 0.11
C PHE A 52 0.06 -19.14 0.17
N LEU A 53 -0.76 -18.50 -0.65
CA LEU A 53 -2.23 -18.72 -0.69
C LEU A 53 -2.58 -20.15 -1.10
N LYS A 54 -1.94 -20.70 -2.15
CA LYS A 54 -2.11 -22.09 -2.57
C LYS A 54 -1.80 -23.05 -1.43
N ARG A 55 -0.69 -22.85 -0.73
CA ARG A 55 -0.33 -23.66 0.43
C ARG A 55 -1.35 -23.53 1.58
N ARG A 56 -1.90 -22.34 1.81
CA ARG A 56 -2.95 -22.16 2.85
C ARG A 56 -4.25 -22.85 2.48
N ARG A 57 -4.65 -22.80 1.22
CA ARG A 57 -5.80 -23.55 0.69
C ARG A 57 -5.66 -25.04 0.90
N GLU A 58 -4.50 -25.61 0.61
CA GLU A 58 -4.23 -27.05 0.81
C GLU A 58 -4.30 -27.46 2.30
N GLN A 59 -3.96 -26.56 3.20
CA GLN A 59 -3.96 -26.80 4.65
C GLN A 59 -5.32 -26.65 5.31
N SER A 60 -6.31 -26.06 4.65
CA SER A 60 -7.61 -25.77 5.26
C SER A 60 -8.76 -25.96 4.25
N PRO A 61 -9.59 -26.98 4.39
CA PRO A 61 -10.74 -27.22 3.52
C PRO A 61 -11.76 -26.06 3.50
N VAL A 62 -11.81 -25.26 4.56
CA VAL A 62 -12.69 -24.08 4.67
C VAL A 62 -12.28 -22.98 3.68
N LEU A 63 -11.02 -22.98 3.25
CA LEU A 63 -10.48 -22.08 2.21
C LEU A 63 -10.61 -22.74 0.84
N ALA A 64 -11.83 -23.09 0.43
CA ALA A 64 -12.12 -23.78 -0.83
C ALA A 64 -12.05 -22.86 -2.06
N PHE A 65 -11.06 -21.99 -2.12
CA PHE A 65 -10.88 -21.02 -3.20
C PHE A 65 -10.56 -21.71 -4.54
N SER A 66 -11.14 -21.22 -5.62
CA SER A 66 -10.72 -21.52 -6.99
C SER A 66 -9.34 -20.89 -7.29
N ASP A 67 -8.74 -21.24 -8.40
CA ASP A 67 -7.48 -20.61 -8.80
C ASP A 67 -7.67 -19.12 -9.14
N GLU A 68 -8.82 -18.75 -9.72
CA GLU A 68 -9.20 -17.36 -10.01
C GLU A 68 -9.34 -16.52 -8.72
N GLU A 69 -9.96 -17.10 -7.69
CA GLU A 69 -10.08 -16.47 -6.38
C GLU A 69 -8.71 -16.32 -5.70
N VAL A 70 -7.84 -17.30 -5.81
CA VAL A 70 -6.45 -17.19 -5.31
C VAL A 70 -5.70 -16.06 -6.02
N ASP A 71 -5.85 -15.92 -7.34
CA ASP A 71 -5.24 -14.84 -8.10
C ASP A 71 -5.80 -13.47 -7.69
N ARG A 72 -7.11 -13.36 -7.46
CA ARG A 72 -7.77 -12.15 -6.97
C ARG A 72 -7.32 -11.77 -5.56
N ILE A 73 -7.22 -12.73 -4.65
CA ILE A 73 -6.71 -12.51 -3.29
C ILE A 73 -5.25 -12.04 -3.33
N ALA A 74 -4.43 -12.65 -4.18
CA ALA A 74 -3.04 -12.24 -4.36
C ALA A 74 -2.94 -10.80 -4.88
N ALA A 75 -3.82 -10.41 -5.79
CA ALA A 75 -3.91 -9.04 -6.29
C ALA A 75 -4.38 -8.05 -5.20
N GLY A 76 -5.42 -8.38 -4.44
CA GLY A 76 -5.94 -7.56 -3.35
C GLY A 76 -5.01 -7.44 -2.13
N SER A 77 -3.95 -8.27 -2.06
CA SER A 77 -2.97 -8.27 -0.98
C SER A 77 -1.62 -7.62 -1.33
N VAL A 78 -1.57 -6.81 -2.39
CA VAL A 78 -0.39 -6.00 -2.74
C VAL A 78 -0.01 -5.11 -1.56
N GLY A 79 1.30 -5.05 -1.24
CA GLY A 79 1.81 -4.27 -0.11
C GLY A 79 1.60 -4.90 1.26
N MET A 80 1.00 -6.09 1.36
CA MET A 80 0.79 -6.79 2.62
C MET A 80 1.91 -7.78 2.92
N THR A 81 2.25 -7.91 4.20
CA THR A 81 3.11 -9.00 4.68
C THR A 81 2.36 -10.34 4.65
N LEU A 82 3.06 -11.46 4.51
CA LEU A 82 2.43 -12.79 4.60
C LEU A 82 1.75 -13.03 5.97
N ALA A 83 2.26 -12.41 7.02
CA ALA A 83 1.63 -12.44 8.35
C ALA A 83 0.25 -11.75 8.33
N LYS A 84 0.14 -10.57 7.68
CA LYS A 84 -1.13 -9.85 7.54
C LYS A 84 -2.13 -10.67 6.71
N ILE A 85 -1.70 -11.22 5.58
CA ILE A 85 -2.55 -12.09 4.75
C ILE A 85 -3.05 -13.30 5.56
N LYS A 86 -2.17 -13.96 6.33
CA LYS A 86 -2.55 -15.06 7.22
C LYS A 86 -3.63 -14.66 8.23
N LEU A 87 -3.50 -13.47 8.83
CA LEU A 87 -4.47 -12.98 9.81
C LEU A 87 -5.83 -12.70 9.17
N ILE A 88 -5.88 -12.11 7.98
CA ILE A 88 -7.12 -11.88 7.23
C ILE A 88 -7.80 -13.22 6.91
N LEU A 89 -7.06 -14.20 6.38
CA LEU A 89 -7.61 -15.53 6.12
C LEU A 89 -8.11 -16.22 7.41
N SER A 90 -7.41 -16.06 8.51
CA SER A 90 -7.85 -16.61 9.81
C SER A 90 -9.10 -15.90 10.32
N PHE A 91 -9.25 -14.62 10.05
CA PHE A 91 -10.46 -13.86 10.39
C PHE A 91 -11.62 -14.27 9.49
N SER A 92 -11.43 -14.41 8.18
CA SER A 92 -12.49 -14.85 7.26
C SER A 92 -13.01 -16.27 7.60
N MET A 93 -12.13 -17.19 8.02
CA MET A 93 -12.57 -18.50 8.50
C MET A 93 -13.44 -18.40 9.76
N ARG A 94 -13.14 -17.49 10.70
CA ARG A 94 -14.00 -17.24 11.87
C ARG A 94 -15.35 -16.65 11.48
N CYS A 95 -15.36 -15.72 10.52
CA CYS A 95 -16.61 -15.16 9.98
C CYS A 95 -17.47 -16.25 9.32
N ALA A 96 -16.87 -17.16 8.55
CA ALA A 96 -17.59 -18.30 7.97
C ALA A 96 -18.27 -19.17 9.05
N ILE A 97 -17.56 -19.49 10.13
CA ILE A 97 -18.12 -20.22 11.27
C ILE A 97 -19.30 -19.47 11.90
N TRP A 98 -19.18 -18.16 12.12
CA TRP A 98 -20.28 -17.36 12.68
C TRP A 98 -21.51 -17.28 11.78
N GLN A 99 -21.28 -17.21 10.48
CA GLN A 99 -22.34 -17.20 9.46
C GLN A 99 -22.86 -18.62 9.13
N LYS A 100 -22.31 -19.67 9.78
CA LYS A 100 -22.65 -21.08 9.55
C LYS A 100 -22.42 -21.49 8.07
N SER A 101 -21.41 -20.94 7.44
CA SER A 101 -20.97 -21.31 6.11
C SER A 101 -19.90 -22.40 6.20
N ASP A 102 -19.99 -23.42 5.34
CA ASP A 102 -19.02 -24.52 5.27
C ASP A 102 -17.66 -24.07 4.70
N PHE A 103 -17.64 -22.96 3.99
CA PHE A 103 -16.44 -22.37 3.36
C PHE A 103 -16.47 -20.83 3.39
N VAL A 104 -15.31 -20.23 3.18
CA VAL A 104 -15.17 -18.77 3.06
C VAL A 104 -15.68 -18.38 1.67
N THR A 105 -16.76 -17.58 1.62
CA THR A 105 -17.28 -16.99 0.37
C THR A 105 -16.54 -15.69 0.05
N ASP A 106 -16.73 -15.19 -1.17
CA ASP A 106 -16.16 -13.92 -1.61
C ASP A 106 -16.59 -12.76 -0.71
N GLU A 107 -17.87 -12.71 -0.32
CA GLU A 107 -18.40 -11.65 0.54
C GLU A 107 -17.74 -11.69 1.92
N ILE A 108 -17.56 -12.90 2.50
CA ILE A 108 -16.88 -13.06 3.79
C ILE A 108 -15.43 -12.62 3.69
N LEU A 109 -14.77 -12.92 2.58
CA LEU A 109 -13.38 -12.55 2.36
C LEU A 109 -13.22 -11.05 2.16
N GLU A 110 -14.07 -10.41 1.35
CA GLU A 110 -14.05 -8.96 1.14
C GLU A 110 -14.35 -8.21 2.44
N GLU A 111 -15.33 -8.67 3.22
CA GLU A 111 -15.61 -8.14 4.56
C GLU A 111 -14.38 -8.27 5.48
N ALA A 112 -13.67 -9.39 5.43
CA ALA A 112 -12.46 -9.61 6.21
C ALA A 112 -11.32 -8.67 5.79
N PHE A 113 -11.13 -8.42 4.50
CA PHE A 113 -10.16 -7.43 4.01
C PHE A 113 -10.51 -6.02 4.46
N ALA A 114 -11.76 -5.60 4.31
CA ALA A 114 -12.22 -4.27 4.71
C ALA A 114 -12.13 -4.03 6.23
N SER A 115 -12.41 -5.08 7.03
CA SER A 115 -12.45 -4.96 8.50
C SER A 115 -11.08 -5.02 9.15
N TYR A 116 -10.08 -5.57 8.48
CA TYR A 116 -8.79 -5.85 9.11
C TYR A 116 -7.96 -4.59 9.37
N ASP A 117 -8.03 -3.58 8.51
CA ASP A 117 -7.19 -2.38 8.65
C ASP A 117 -7.60 -1.45 9.80
N ASP A 118 -8.87 -1.46 10.23
CA ASP A 118 -9.40 -0.51 11.22
C ASP A 118 -9.89 -1.12 12.55
N GLY A 119 -9.88 -2.45 12.69
CA GLY A 119 -10.37 -3.13 13.91
C GLY A 119 -11.85 -2.89 14.24
N THR A 120 -12.59 -2.22 13.37
CA THR A 120 -14.00 -1.89 13.56
C THR A 120 -14.77 -2.16 12.28
N ASN A 121 -15.51 -3.24 12.32
CA ASN A 121 -16.53 -3.55 11.34
C ASN A 121 -17.63 -2.48 11.41
N THR A 122 -17.47 -1.39 10.67
CA THR A 122 -18.59 -0.51 10.43
C THR A 122 -19.13 -0.86 9.07
N ASN A 123 -20.18 -1.67 9.05
CA ASN A 123 -21.16 -1.63 7.97
C ASN A 123 -21.61 -0.18 7.84
N ARG A 124 -20.84 0.61 7.12
CA ARG A 124 -21.26 1.93 6.70
C ARG A 124 -22.38 1.66 5.73
N LEU A 125 -23.60 1.94 6.16
CA LEU A 125 -24.75 1.96 5.27
C LEU A 125 -24.53 3.09 4.28
N CYS A 126 -23.77 2.82 3.21
CA CYS A 126 -23.60 3.75 2.11
C CYS A 126 -24.88 3.71 1.26
N SER A 127 -25.38 4.86 0.89
CA SER A 127 -26.44 4.95 -0.09
C SER A 127 -25.94 4.46 -1.45
N ARG A 128 -26.85 4.04 -2.31
CA ARG A 128 -26.51 3.63 -3.69
C ARG A 128 -25.79 4.71 -4.48
N ASP A 129 -26.12 5.97 -4.22
CA ASP A 129 -25.48 7.11 -4.88
C ASP A 129 -24.05 7.34 -4.37
N GLU A 130 -23.79 7.17 -3.07
CA GLU A 130 -22.43 7.19 -2.52
C GLU A 130 -21.56 6.07 -3.08
N LEU A 131 -22.08 4.83 -3.14
CA LEU A 131 -21.34 3.70 -3.74
C LEU A 131 -21.03 3.96 -5.22
N ARG A 132 -21.97 4.56 -5.96
CA ARG A 132 -21.75 4.93 -7.36
C ARG A 132 -20.67 6.01 -7.50
N GLN A 133 -20.65 6.99 -6.61
CA GLN A 133 -19.64 8.04 -6.62
C GLN A 133 -18.25 7.44 -6.35
N VAL A 134 -18.12 6.57 -5.35
CA VAL A 134 -16.90 5.83 -5.07
C VAL A 134 -16.47 4.99 -6.28
N ALA A 135 -17.40 4.24 -6.89
CA ALA A 135 -17.09 3.42 -8.05
C ALA A 135 -16.54 4.22 -9.23
N ILE A 136 -17.08 5.40 -9.49
CA ILE A 136 -16.61 6.31 -10.55
C ILE A 136 -15.22 6.85 -10.22
N HIS A 137 -14.97 7.21 -8.96
CA HIS A 137 -13.68 7.67 -8.47
C HIS A 137 -12.59 6.60 -8.67
N GLU A 138 -12.81 5.40 -8.16
CA GLU A 138 -11.86 4.29 -8.27
C GLU A 138 -11.67 3.82 -9.73
N ALA A 139 -12.75 3.82 -10.52
CA ALA A 139 -12.65 3.53 -11.95
C ALA A 139 -11.78 4.55 -12.70
N GLY A 140 -11.78 5.81 -12.27
CA GLY A 140 -10.89 6.85 -12.79
C GLY A 140 -9.42 6.49 -12.59
N HIS A 141 -9.04 6.08 -11.38
CA HIS A 141 -7.68 5.61 -11.08
C HIS A 141 -7.30 4.41 -11.95
N ALA A 142 -8.18 3.41 -12.04
CA ALA A 142 -7.93 2.22 -12.85
C ALA A 142 -7.79 2.54 -14.35
N PHE A 143 -8.61 3.45 -14.88
CA PHE A 143 -8.57 3.86 -16.28
C PHE A 143 -7.25 4.57 -16.62
N VAL A 144 -6.81 5.53 -15.81
CA VAL A 144 -5.56 6.25 -16.04
C VAL A 144 -4.35 5.35 -15.85
N CYS A 145 -4.35 4.48 -14.83
CA CYS A 145 -3.34 3.45 -14.64
C CYS A 145 -3.19 2.57 -15.91
N TRP A 146 -4.31 2.09 -16.45
CA TRP A 146 -4.31 1.31 -17.69
C TRP A 146 -3.85 2.13 -18.91
N SER A 147 -4.24 3.40 -19.02
CA SER A 147 -3.81 4.30 -20.10
C SER A 147 -2.31 4.58 -20.08
N ASN A 148 -1.69 4.58 -18.91
CA ASN A 148 -0.25 4.68 -18.71
C ASN A 148 0.48 3.33 -18.93
N HIS A 149 -0.19 2.33 -19.49
CA HIS A 149 0.33 0.98 -19.70
C HIS A 149 0.71 0.24 -18.41
N HIS A 150 0.18 0.67 -17.27
CA HIS A 150 0.27 -0.04 -16.02
C HIS A 150 -0.91 -1.00 -15.86
N THR A 151 -0.77 -2.00 -15.01
CA THR A 151 -1.84 -2.98 -14.77
C THR A 151 -2.52 -2.69 -13.44
N PRO A 152 -3.81 -2.27 -13.43
CA PRO A 152 -4.60 -2.27 -12.21
C PRO A 152 -4.71 -3.71 -11.70
N ALA A 153 -4.22 -3.98 -10.50
CA ALA A 153 -4.19 -5.33 -9.95
C ALA A 153 -5.50 -5.66 -9.22
N TYR A 154 -6.07 -4.70 -8.53
CA TYR A 154 -7.29 -4.88 -7.75
C TYR A 154 -8.07 -3.57 -7.65
N LEU A 155 -9.39 -3.66 -7.75
CA LEU A 155 -10.32 -2.55 -7.65
C LEU A 155 -11.48 -2.96 -6.76
N THR A 156 -11.82 -2.15 -5.76
CA THR A 156 -12.97 -2.40 -4.88
C THR A 156 -13.66 -1.11 -4.46
N ILE A 157 -14.97 -1.20 -4.27
CA ILE A 157 -15.79 -0.17 -3.65
C ILE A 157 -16.14 -0.52 -2.19
N MET A 158 -15.57 -1.61 -1.68
CA MET A 158 -15.70 -1.98 -0.27
C MET A 158 -14.69 -1.17 0.52
N GLY A 159 -15.19 -0.17 1.20
CA GLY A 159 -14.40 0.73 2.02
C GLY A 159 -14.40 0.37 3.48
N ASN A 160 -13.64 1.15 4.24
CA ASN A 160 -13.65 1.14 5.70
C ASN A 160 -13.97 2.55 6.24
N LYS A 161 -13.66 2.83 7.51
CA LYS A 161 -13.88 4.16 8.11
C LYS A 161 -13.08 5.28 7.44
N SER A 162 -11.91 4.94 6.88
CA SER A 162 -10.95 5.90 6.37
C SER A 162 -11.09 6.14 4.87
N TYR A 163 -11.62 5.17 4.12
CA TYR A 163 -11.79 5.28 2.66
C TYR A 163 -13.04 4.53 2.17
N GLY A 164 -13.61 4.99 1.07
CA GLY A 164 -14.82 4.42 0.47
C GLY A 164 -14.56 3.24 -0.46
N GLY A 165 -13.39 3.18 -1.07
CA GLY A 165 -12.90 2.16 -1.98
C GLY A 165 -11.42 2.32 -2.17
N TYR A 166 -10.79 1.48 -2.99
CA TYR A 166 -9.39 1.65 -3.39
C TYR A 166 -9.05 0.86 -4.66
N MET A 167 -8.05 1.34 -5.36
CA MET A 167 -7.40 0.66 -6.46
C MET A 167 -5.96 0.32 -6.05
N LEU A 168 -5.53 -0.91 -6.33
CA LEU A 168 -4.15 -1.36 -6.16
C LEU A 168 -3.50 -1.60 -7.52
N GLN A 169 -2.26 -1.19 -7.62
CA GLN A 169 -1.40 -1.44 -8.78
C GLN A 169 -0.31 -2.43 -8.39
N GLU A 170 -0.03 -3.40 -9.26
CA GLU A 170 1.13 -4.28 -9.10
C GLU A 170 2.39 -3.49 -9.46
N HIS A 171 3.16 -3.10 -8.46
CA HIS A 171 4.47 -2.50 -8.69
C HIS A 171 5.49 -3.61 -8.98
N GLY A 172 6.22 -3.49 -10.07
CA GLY A 172 7.40 -4.34 -10.31
C GLY A 172 8.43 -4.17 -9.18
N CYS A 173 9.21 -5.21 -8.92
CA CYS A 173 10.23 -5.20 -7.87
C CYS A 173 11.13 -3.96 -7.97
N GLY A 174 11.12 -3.16 -6.87
CA GLY A 174 12.16 -2.21 -6.53
C GLY A 174 12.58 -1.22 -7.61
N VAL A 175 11.72 -0.29 -7.98
CA VAL A 175 12.19 0.88 -8.75
C VAL A 175 12.95 1.79 -7.78
N PHE A 176 14.27 1.64 -7.72
CA PHE A 176 15.13 2.50 -6.89
C PHE A 176 15.13 3.95 -7.36
N ASN A 177 14.92 4.19 -8.66
CA ASN A 177 14.93 5.51 -9.27
C ASN A 177 13.72 5.67 -10.18
N LEU A 178 12.93 6.71 -9.98
CA LEU A 178 11.85 7.10 -10.87
C LEU A 178 12.38 8.03 -11.96
N THR A 179 11.98 7.79 -13.18
CA THR A 179 12.19 8.75 -14.27
C THR A 179 11.15 9.89 -14.16
N ARG A 180 11.42 11.04 -14.80
CA ARG A 180 10.46 12.16 -14.88
C ARG A 180 9.10 11.67 -15.40
N GLN A 181 9.07 10.85 -16.45
CA GLN A 181 7.87 10.31 -17.05
C GLN A 181 7.07 9.47 -16.02
N GLN A 182 7.74 8.60 -15.29
CA GLN A 182 7.08 7.79 -14.24
C GLN A 182 6.53 8.62 -13.09
N VAL A 183 7.15 9.76 -12.77
CA VAL A 183 6.61 10.69 -11.77
C VAL A 183 5.35 11.36 -12.30
N TYR A 184 5.32 11.81 -13.55
CA TYR A 184 4.11 12.36 -14.18
C TYR A 184 2.98 11.34 -14.21
N GLU A 185 3.25 10.11 -14.62
CA GLU A 185 2.26 9.04 -14.65
C GLU A 185 1.64 8.80 -13.26
N ARG A 186 2.45 8.77 -12.20
CA ARG A 186 1.97 8.63 -10.83
C ARG A 186 1.13 9.82 -10.37
N ILE A 187 1.49 11.04 -10.75
CA ILE A 187 0.70 12.24 -10.47
C ILE A 187 -0.65 12.16 -11.21
N GLN A 188 -0.65 11.78 -12.48
CA GLN A 188 -1.87 11.58 -13.26
C GLN A 188 -2.78 10.53 -12.64
N GLU A 189 -2.22 9.39 -12.25
CA GLU A 189 -2.95 8.32 -11.57
C GLU A 189 -3.55 8.79 -10.24
N ALA A 190 -2.80 9.54 -9.43
CA ALA A 190 -3.31 10.09 -8.18
C ALA A 190 -4.44 11.11 -8.39
N LEU A 191 -4.39 11.92 -9.44
CA LEU A 191 -5.43 12.92 -9.74
C LEU A 191 -6.66 12.34 -10.45
N ALA A 192 -6.60 11.10 -10.93
CA ALA A 192 -7.59 10.50 -11.81
C ALA A 192 -8.95 10.32 -11.16
N GLY A 193 -9.00 9.97 -9.86
CA GLY A 193 -10.25 9.87 -9.12
C GLY A 193 -11.01 11.19 -9.11
N ARG A 194 -10.34 12.28 -8.76
CA ARG A 194 -10.90 13.63 -8.81
C ARG A 194 -11.32 14.04 -10.21
N ALA A 195 -10.51 13.74 -11.22
CA ALA A 195 -10.83 14.05 -12.61
C ALA A 195 -12.10 13.33 -13.08
N SER A 196 -12.28 12.06 -12.70
CA SER A 196 -13.48 11.30 -13.02
C SER A 196 -14.74 11.86 -12.35
N GLU A 197 -14.65 12.27 -11.07
CA GLU A 197 -15.75 12.95 -10.39
C GLU A 197 -16.21 14.22 -11.16
N ILE A 198 -15.26 15.03 -11.61
CA ILE A 198 -15.53 16.25 -12.38
C ILE A 198 -16.19 15.92 -13.73
N VAL A 199 -15.69 14.92 -14.44
CA VAL A 199 -16.23 14.49 -15.75
C VAL A 199 -17.67 14.01 -15.63
N PHE A 200 -17.99 13.20 -14.61
CA PHE A 200 -19.31 12.57 -14.48
C PHE A 200 -20.35 13.46 -13.81
N TYR A 201 -19.98 14.28 -12.85
CA TYR A 201 -20.90 15.06 -12.03
C TYR A 201 -20.75 16.58 -12.21
N GLY A 202 -19.71 17.02 -12.92
CA GLY A 202 -19.37 18.42 -13.09
C GLY A 202 -18.64 19.02 -11.88
N GLU A 203 -17.87 20.07 -12.14
CA GLU A 203 -16.96 20.69 -11.18
C GLU A 203 -17.65 21.22 -9.91
N LYS A 204 -18.88 21.72 -10.03
CA LYS A 204 -19.60 22.33 -8.91
C LYS A 204 -20.31 21.33 -7.99
N LYS A 205 -20.66 20.14 -8.47
CA LYS A 205 -21.47 19.16 -7.73
C LYS A 205 -20.78 17.84 -7.49
N GLY A 206 -19.74 17.53 -8.29
CA GLY A 206 -19.08 16.23 -8.27
C GLY A 206 -17.88 16.17 -7.35
N VAL A 207 -17.34 17.30 -6.94
CA VAL A 207 -16.13 17.37 -6.13
C VAL A 207 -16.44 16.96 -4.69
N SER A 208 -15.84 15.86 -4.23
CA SER A 208 -16.02 15.31 -2.88
C SER A 208 -14.76 15.45 -2.03
N SER A 209 -14.85 15.24 -0.72
CA SER A 209 -13.68 15.15 0.17
C SER A 209 -12.90 13.85 0.01
N GLY A 210 -13.43 12.87 -0.72
CA GLY A 210 -12.81 11.54 -0.88
C GLY A 210 -11.42 11.55 -1.52
N ALA A 211 -11.13 12.56 -2.35
CA ALA A 211 -9.84 12.69 -3.02
C ALA A 211 -8.73 13.38 -2.16
N GLU A 212 -8.92 13.57 -0.86
CA GLU A 212 -7.95 14.26 0.00
C GLU A 212 -6.57 13.59 -0.04
N ASN A 213 -6.53 12.28 0.14
CA ASN A 213 -5.28 11.53 0.13
C ASN A 213 -4.59 11.56 -1.24
N ASP A 214 -5.35 11.47 -2.31
CA ASP A 214 -4.84 11.48 -3.68
C ASP A 214 -4.21 12.84 -4.04
N LEU A 215 -4.86 13.91 -3.62
CA LEU A 215 -4.34 15.27 -3.77
C LEU A 215 -3.05 15.46 -2.97
N ASN A 216 -2.97 14.91 -1.75
CA ASN A 216 -1.76 14.95 -0.94
C ASN A 216 -0.61 14.18 -1.62
N VAL A 217 -0.88 12.98 -2.14
CA VAL A 217 0.11 12.17 -2.86
C VAL A 217 0.60 12.90 -4.12
N ALA A 218 -0.31 13.45 -4.93
CA ALA A 218 0.04 14.20 -6.13
C ALA A 218 0.89 15.44 -5.81
N THR A 219 0.52 16.20 -4.77
CA THR A 219 1.24 17.39 -4.32
C THR A 219 2.66 17.04 -3.85
N GLN A 220 2.80 16.01 -3.00
CA GLN A 220 4.11 15.56 -2.51
C GLN A 220 5.04 15.10 -3.63
N LEU A 221 4.48 14.39 -4.64
CA LEU A 221 5.27 13.97 -5.82
C LEU A 221 5.72 15.17 -6.65
N ALA A 222 4.85 16.15 -6.88
CA ALA A 222 5.17 17.37 -7.60
C ALA A 222 6.23 18.20 -6.84
N GLU A 223 6.09 18.35 -5.54
CA GLU A 223 7.10 19.05 -4.71
C GLU A 223 8.46 18.35 -4.77
N LYS A 224 8.50 17.02 -4.65
CA LYS A 224 9.76 16.27 -4.77
C LYS A 224 10.37 16.41 -6.16
N MET A 225 9.56 16.33 -7.20
CA MET A 225 9.98 16.47 -8.58
C MET A 225 10.68 17.83 -8.82
N ILE A 226 10.05 18.91 -8.36
CA ILE A 226 10.52 20.28 -8.55
C ILE A 226 11.65 20.60 -7.58
N CYS A 227 11.43 20.37 -6.27
CA CYS A 227 12.31 20.90 -5.23
C CYS A 227 13.49 19.98 -4.87
N GLN A 228 13.40 18.66 -5.12
CA GLN A 228 14.39 17.71 -4.63
C GLN A 228 15.11 16.93 -5.72
N TRP A 229 14.42 16.61 -6.82
CA TRP A 229 14.95 15.71 -7.85
C TRP A 229 15.48 16.45 -9.07
N GLY A 230 15.31 17.79 -9.16
CA GLY A 230 15.79 18.58 -10.28
C GLY A 230 15.19 18.15 -11.63
N MET A 231 13.92 17.73 -11.62
CA MET A 231 13.23 17.21 -12.81
C MET A 231 12.37 18.27 -13.51
N ASP A 232 12.32 19.48 -12.99
CA ASP A 232 11.62 20.60 -13.60
C ASP A 232 12.55 21.31 -14.61
N GLU A 233 12.00 21.79 -15.74
CA GLU A 233 12.79 22.41 -16.81
C GLU A 233 13.19 23.85 -16.50
N GLU A 234 12.34 24.58 -15.77
CA GLU A 234 12.58 25.98 -15.43
C GLU A 234 13.53 26.10 -14.23
N VAL A 235 13.33 25.26 -13.20
CA VAL A 235 14.17 25.24 -11.99
C VAL A 235 15.51 24.54 -12.24
N GLY A 236 15.53 23.56 -13.16
CA GLY A 236 16.72 22.82 -13.52
C GLY A 236 17.26 21.93 -12.39
N MET A 237 18.57 21.64 -12.46
CA MET A 237 19.26 20.73 -11.52
C MET A 237 19.59 21.40 -10.19
N ALA A 238 18.58 21.94 -9.49
CA ALA A 238 18.72 22.58 -8.19
C ALA A 238 17.90 21.88 -7.11
N VAL A 239 18.35 21.93 -5.87
CA VAL A 239 17.59 21.51 -4.70
C VAL A 239 17.10 22.76 -3.97
N ILE A 240 15.79 22.95 -3.95
CA ILE A 240 15.14 24.02 -3.20
C ILE A 240 14.87 23.50 -1.80
N ARG A 241 15.46 24.13 -0.79
CA ARG A 241 15.21 23.82 0.62
C ARG A 241 14.42 24.96 1.25
N GLU A 242 13.40 24.63 2.03
CA GLU A 242 12.84 25.63 2.93
C GLU A 242 13.93 26.14 3.87
N ARG A 243 14.16 27.46 3.88
CA ARG A 243 14.97 28.10 4.91
C ARG A 243 14.15 28.11 6.20
N ASN A 244 14.27 27.05 6.99
CA ASN A 244 13.81 27.08 8.37
C ASN A 244 14.58 28.14 9.12
N GLY A 245 13.92 29.25 9.45
CA GLY A 245 14.40 30.21 10.42
C GLY A 245 15.04 31.49 9.86
N LEU A 246 14.23 32.41 9.31
CA LEU A 246 14.59 33.82 9.19
C LEU A 246 13.42 34.80 9.52
N TYR A 247 12.38 34.30 10.21
CA TYR A 247 11.31 35.17 10.76
C TYR A 247 11.04 34.91 12.25
N GLY A 248 12.09 34.68 13.00
CA GLY A 248 12.02 34.57 14.46
C GLY A 248 13.07 35.43 15.12
N ASP A 249 13.11 36.76 14.85
CA ASP A 249 13.69 37.78 15.75
C ASP A 249 13.62 39.19 15.09
N LEU A 250 12.43 39.68 14.85
CA LEU A 250 12.19 41.11 14.66
C LEU A 250 11.00 41.53 15.53
N GLY A 251 11.20 41.46 16.82
CA GLY A 251 10.17 41.92 17.77
C GLY A 251 10.65 41.91 19.20
N ASN A 252 11.71 42.66 19.50
CA ASN A 252 11.91 43.27 20.81
C ASN A 252 13.22 44.10 20.81
N THR A 253 13.13 45.33 20.37
CA THR A 253 13.87 46.45 20.89
C THR A 253 12.93 47.63 20.97
#